data_5db5e6fc337be52dc42b5a52248fed7d
#
_entry.id   5db5e6fc337be52dc42b5a52248fed7d
#
_cell.length_a   1.000
_cell.length_b   1.000
_cell.length_c   1.000
_cell.angle_alpha   90.00
_cell.angle_beta   90.00
_cell.angle_gamma   90.00
#
_symmetry.space_group_name_H-M   'P 1'
#
loop_
_entity.id
_entity.type
_entity.pdbx_description
1 polymer ?
#
loop_
_entity_poly.entity_id
_entity_poly.type
_entity_poly.pdbx_seq_one_letter_code
_entity_poly.pdbx_strand_id
1 'polypeptide(L)'
;TSKKGFTYKVWQSDLFSHGNTIAEVENVLAEAPKDIDGSTLDNDAFKDEKGPATASGSEDGHLIAYEIPSVININAFLNGVDLGNFQPDDQMPGVPGNYDSYDGVAVEIVTYVDFPAGLLTMGVNSDDGFELEIGHIDDPRAMVAGKFQGGRGSADTTFLMDVRDAGIYPLR
;
A
#
# COMPACT_ATOMS: atom_id res chain seq x y z
N THR A 1 -25.01 4.53 -3.33
CA THR A 1 -24.49 3.81 -2.17
C THR A 1 -22.98 3.83 -2.24
N SER A 2 -22.32 4.55 -1.34
CA SER A 2 -20.86 4.51 -1.23
C SER A 2 -20.42 3.12 -0.84
N LYS A 3 -19.59 2.48 -1.65
CA LYS A 3 -18.91 1.23 -1.29
C LYS A 3 -17.90 1.58 -0.19
N LYS A 4 -17.97 0.88 0.93
CA LYS A 4 -16.97 1.01 2.00
C LYS A 4 -15.76 0.14 1.66
N GLY A 5 -14.58 0.59 2.06
CA GLY A 5 -13.35 -0.17 1.92
C GLY A 5 -12.25 0.61 1.22
N PHE A 6 -11.29 -0.17 0.73
CA PHE A 6 -10.07 0.33 0.12
C PHE A 6 -9.89 -0.32 -1.24
N THR A 7 -9.37 0.43 -2.19
CA THR A 7 -8.73 -0.14 -3.38
C THR A 7 -7.25 -0.31 -3.07
N TYR A 8 -6.77 -1.53 -3.18
CA TYR A 8 -5.39 -1.91 -2.93
C TYR A 8 -4.78 -2.37 -4.24
N LYS A 9 -3.67 -1.78 -4.64
CA LYS A 9 -2.94 -2.18 -5.85
C LYS A 9 -1.55 -2.60 -5.47
N VAL A 10 -1.07 -3.66 -6.10
CA VAL A 10 0.23 -4.24 -5.80
C VAL A 10 1.02 -4.55 -7.05
N TRP A 11 2.30 -4.33 -6.96
CA TRP A 11 3.32 -4.84 -7.85
C TRP A 11 4.41 -5.51 -7.02
N GLN A 12 4.92 -6.64 -7.47
CA GLN A 12 6.01 -7.35 -6.84
C GLN A 12 6.96 -7.91 -7.89
N SER A 13 8.27 -7.84 -7.63
CA SER A 13 9.24 -8.67 -8.31
C SER A 13 10.47 -8.90 -7.46
N ASP A 14 10.89 -10.16 -7.36
CA ASP A 14 12.10 -10.60 -6.69
C ASP A 14 13.39 -10.09 -7.37
N LEU A 15 13.29 -9.78 -8.66
CA LEU A 15 14.41 -9.25 -9.45
C LEU A 15 14.61 -7.75 -9.27
N PHE A 16 13.64 -7.05 -8.68
CA PHE A 16 13.70 -5.62 -8.51
C PHE A 16 14.38 -5.23 -7.20
N SER A 17 15.61 -4.78 -7.29
CA SER A 17 16.35 -4.23 -6.15
C SER A 17 16.14 -2.73 -6.08
N HIS A 18 15.42 -2.26 -5.09
CA HIS A 18 15.18 -0.84 -4.82
C HIS A 18 15.70 -0.42 -3.45
N GLY A 19 15.92 0.88 -3.29
CA GLY A 19 16.49 1.44 -2.07
C GLY A 19 15.43 1.77 -1.00
N ASN A 20 14.23 1.20 -1.05
CA ASN A 20 13.11 1.46 -0.15
C ASN A 20 12.73 2.95 -0.07
N THR A 21 12.77 3.65 -1.20
CA THR A 21 12.40 5.06 -1.26
C THR A 21 11.02 5.25 -1.85
N ILE A 22 10.30 6.27 -1.38
CA ILE A 22 8.98 6.61 -1.92
C ILE A 22 9.05 6.92 -3.41
N ALA A 23 10.10 7.60 -3.87
CA ALA A 23 10.26 7.91 -5.29
C ALA A 23 10.36 6.66 -6.16
N GLU A 24 10.97 5.60 -5.68
CA GLU A 24 11.02 4.31 -6.40
C GLU A 24 9.67 3.62 -6.43
N VAL A 25 8.95 3.63 -5.30
CA VAL A 25 7.58 3.10 -5.25
C VAL A 25 6.67 3.86 -6.22
N GLU A 26 6.72 5.20 -6.23
CA GLU A 26 5.95 6.02 -7.17
C GLU A 26 6.28 5.70 -8.63
N ASN A 27 7.56 5.50 -8.96
CA ASN A 27 7.96 5.10 -10.31
C ASN A 27 7.38 3.72 -10.69
N VAL A 28 7.42 2.75 -9.76
CA VAL A 28 6.86 1.41 -9.98
C VAL A 28 5.34 1.45 -10.15
N LEU A 29 4.66 2.28 -9.37
CA LEU A 29 3.20 2.45 -9.49
C LEU A 29 2.80 3.13 -10.80
N ALA A 30 3.63 4.05 -11.31
CA ALA A 30 3.35 4.76 -12.56
C ALA A 30 3.64 3.93 -13.81
N GLU A 31 4.71 3.13 -13.82
CA GLU A 31 5.15 2.35 -14.98
C GLU A 31 5.85 1.06 -14.51
N ALA A 32 5.63 -0.03 -15.23
CA ALA A 32 6.33 -1.29 -14.95
C ALA A 32 7.86 -1.10 -15.06
N PRO A 33 8.62 -1.50 -14.03
CA PRO A 33 10.07 -1.37 -14.03
C PRO A 33 10.74 -2.13 -15.15
N LYS A 34 11.96 -1.73 -15.45
CA LYS A 34 12.79 -2.39 -16.47
C LYS A 34 14.03 -3.00 -15.85
N ASP A 35 14.38 -4.18 -16.34
CA ASP A 35 15.64 -4.83 -16.03
C ASP A 35 16.83 -4.09 -16.67
N ILE A 36 18.04 -4.48 -16.30
CA ILE A 36 19.29 -3.89 -16.78
C ILE A 36 19.47 -4.02 -18.31
N ASP A 37 18.86 -5.01 -18.94
CA ASP A 37 18.86 -5.21 -20.39
C ASP A 37 17.77 -4.40 -21.11
N GLY A 38 16.93 -3.66 -20.38
CA GLY A 38 15.82 -2.86 -20.88
C GLY A 38 14.52 -3.60 -21.10
N SER A 39 14.45 -4.91 -20.78
CA SER A 39 13.20 -5.66 -20.78
C SER A 39 12.30 -5.19 -19.64
N THR A 40 10.99 -5.25 -19.85
CA THR A 40 10.01 -4.94 -18.79
C THR A 40 9.94 -6.10 -17.81
N LEU A 41 10.04 -5.82 -16.53
CA LEU A 41 9.83 -6.81 -15.48
C LEU A 41 8.35 -7.15 -15.35
N ASP A 42 8.08 -8.44 -15.20
CA ASP A 42 6.73 -8.92 -14.92
C ASP A 42 6.33 -8.61 -13.47
N ASN A 43 5.03 -8.45 -13.27
CA ASN A 43 4.47 -8.39 -11.92
C ASN A 43 4.23 -9.83 -11.44
N ASP A 44 4.93 -10.21 -10.40
CA ASP A 44 4.90 -11.56 -9.82
C ASP A 44 3.73 -11.76 -8.83
N ALA A 45 3.03 -10.70 -8.45
CA ALA A 45 1.87 -10.80 -7.56
C ALA A 45 0.76 -11.66 -8.17
N PHE A 46 0.17 -12.52 -7.35
CA PHE A 46 -0.92 -13.42 -7.78
C PHE A 46 -2.29 -12.78 -7.65
N LYS A 47 -3.15 -13.01 -8.65
CA LYS A 47 -4.56 -12.56 -8.64
C LYS A 47 -5.43 -13.31 -7.62
N ASP A 48 -5.05 -14.51 -7.24
CA ASP A 48 -5.84 -15.40 -6.39
C ASP A 48 -5.30 -15.53 -4.98
N GLU A 49 -4.27 -14.76 -4.63
CA GLU A 49 -3.74 -14.74 -3.27
C GLU A 49 -4.78 -14.25 -2.27
N LYS A 50 -4.82 -14.93 -1.14
CA LYS A 50 -5.76 -14.64 -0.07
C LYS A 50 -5.21 -13.52 0.81
N GLY A 51 -6.14 -12.80 1.38
CA GLY A 51 -5.91 -11.72 2.31
C GLY A 51 -7.27 -11.17 2.71
N PRO A 52 -7.37 -9.94 3.16
CA PRO A 52 -8.66 -9.33 3.51
C PRO A 52 -9.51 -8.94 2.27
N ALA A 53 -9.05 -9.27 1.06
CA ALA A 53 -9.77 -8.97 -0.17
C ALA A 53 -11.05 -9.82 -0.32
N THR A 54 -12.11 -9.23 -0.89
CA THR A 54 -13.40 -9.92 -1.08
C THR A 54 -13.47 -10.76 -2.35
N ALA A 55 -12.57 -10.55 -3.27
CA ALA A 55 -12.53 -11.22 -4.57
C ALA A 55 -11.09 -11.35 -5.04
N SER A 56 -10.90 -12.20 -6.04
CA SER A 56 -9.63 -12.29 -6.76
C SER A 56 -9.24 -10.94 -7.33
N GLY A 57 -7.93 -10.68 -7.41
CA GLY A 57 -7.37 -9.50 -8.00
C GLY A 57 -7.69 -9.38 -9.49
N SER A 58 -7.73 -8.17 -9.96
CA SER A 58 -7.91 -7.83 -11.38
C SER A 58 -6.71 -7.04 -11.89
N GLU A 59 -6.39 -7.22 -13.19
CA GLU A 59 -5.37 -6.38 -13.83
C GLU A 59 -5.81 -4.92 -13.88
N ASP A 60 -4.90 -4.04 -13.50
CA ASP A 60 -5.02 -2.60 -13.63
C ASP A 60 -3.69 -2.07 -14.23
N GLY A 61 -3.59 -2.10 -15.54
CA GLY A 61 -2.34 -1.89 -16.25
C GLY A 61 -1.33 -3.00 -15.94
N HIS A 62 -0.19 -2.63 -15.34
CA HIS A 62 0.84 -3.57 -14.89
C HIS A 62 0.69 -3.96 -13.41
N LEU A 63 -0.31 -3.41 -12.71
CA LEU A 63 -0.61 -3.70 -11.31
C LEU A 63 -1.70 -4.75 -11.19
N ILE A 64 -1.79 -5.38 -10.02
CA ILE A 64 -2.95 -6.20 -9.64
C ILE A 64 -3.74 -5.43 -8.58
N ALA A 65 -5.03 -5.21 -8.84
CA ALA A 65 -5.91 -4.45 -7.97
C ALA A 65 -6.87 -5.37 -7.20
N TYR A 66 -7.05 -5.09 -5.92
CA TYR A 66 -7.99 -5.76 -5.03
C TYR A 66 -8.89 -4.76 -4.31
N GLU A 67 -10.06 -5.24 -3.88
CA GLU A 67 -10.96 -4.51 -3.01
C GLU A 67 -10.91 -5.08 -1.60
N ILE A 68 -10.57 -4.26 -0.62
CA ILE A 68 -10.52 -4.65 0.79
C ILE A 68 -11.68 -3.95 1.51
N PRO A 69 -12.69 -4.69 2.01
CA PRO A 69 -13.93 -4.09 2.54
C PRO A 69 -13.83 -3.63 3.99
N SER A 70 -12.79 -4.02 4.71
CA SER A 70 -12.71 -3.86 6.18
C SER A 70 -11.63 -2.87 6.58
N VAL A 71 -10.46 -3.36 6.96
CA VAL A 71 -9.34 -2.60 7.49
C VAL A 71 -8.06 -2.95 6.76
N ILE A 72 -7.10 -2.04 6.77
CA ILE A 72 -5.73 -2.32 6.37
C ILE A 72 -4.95 -2.64 7.64
N ASN A 73 -4.77 -3.93 7.87
CA ASN A 73 -3.87 -4.49 8.87
C ASN A 73 -3.32 -5.79 8.29
N ILE A 74 -2.33 -5.64 7.43
CA ILE A 74 -1.80 -6.70 6.56
C ILE A 74 -0.32 -6.90 6.81
N ASN A 75 0.11 -8.13 6.70
CA ASN A 75 1.49 -8.50 6.95
C ASN A 75 1.95 -9.65 6.04
N ALA A 76 3.27 -9.82 5.97
CA ALA A 76 3.87 -11.00 5.39
C ALA A 76 3.70 -12.20 6.34
N PHE A 77 3.11 -13.29 5.85
CA PHE A 77 2.99 -14.55 6.58
C PHE A 77 4.11 -15.52 6.12
N LEU A 78 5.20 -15.55 6.86
CA LEU A 78 6.30 -16.46 6.55
C LEU A 78 6.06 -17.83 7.22
N ASN A 79 5.93 -18.88 6.40
CA ASN A 79 5.68 -20.26 6.87
C ASN A 79 4.43 -20.38 7.78
N GLY A 80 3.40 -19.55 7.55
CA GLY A 80 2.19 -19.54 8.36
C GLY A 80 2.35 -18.86 9.72
N VAL A 81 3.46 -18.17 9.96
CA VAL A 81 3.69 -17.37 11.15
C VAL A 81 3.36 -15.91 10.83
N ASP A 82 2.43 -15.35 11.59
CA ASP A 82 2.12 -13.95 11.59
C ASP A 82 3.26 -13.16 12.25
N LEU A 83 3.83 -12.23 11.51
CA LEU A 83 4.96 -11.40 11.95
C LEU A 83 4.54 -9.98 12.33
N GLY A 84 3.24 -9.67 12.26
CA GLY A 84 2.72 -8.33 12.51
C GLY A 84 2.76 -7.88 13.95
N ASN A 85 2.77 -6.55 14.15
CA ASN A 85 2.75 -5.92 15.46
C ASN A 85 1.34 -5.79 16.04
N PHE A 86 0.32 -5.85 15.19
CA PHE A 86 -1.09 -5.73 15.58
C PHE A 86 -1.86 -6.99 15.21
N GLN A 87 -2.75 -7.43 16.10
CA GLN A 87 -3.50 -8.67 15.94
C GLN A 87 -5.02 -8.41 15.98
N PRO A 88 -5.81 -9.14 15.18
CA PRO A 88 -5.41 -10.10 14.15
C PRO A 88 -4.89 -9.39 12.90
N ASP A 89 -3.90 -9.97 12.27
CA ASP A 89 -3.39 -9.58 10.96
C ASP A 89 -3.99 -10.43 9.85
N ASP A 90 -3.92 -9.91 8.63
CA ASP A 90 -4.26 -10.62 7.41
C ASP A 90 -3.08 -10.64 6.43
N GLN A 91 -3.05 -11.64 5.57
CA GLN A 91 -2.02 -11.72 4.54
C GLN A 91 -2.15 -10.60 3.52
N MET A 92 -1.02 -10.09 3.04
CA MET A 92 -0.99 -9.12 1.93
C MET A 92 -1.61 -9.74 0.68
N PRO A 93 -2.63 -9.10 0.07
CA PRO A 93 -3.18 -9.59 -1.19
C PRO A 93 -2.12 -9.61 -2.30
N GLY A 94 -2.03 -10.74 -3.00
CA GLY A 94 -1.10 -10.92 -4.11
C GLY A 94 0.33 -11.31 -3.71
N VAL A 95 0.65 -11.33 -2.43
CA VAL A 95 2.01 -11.59 -1.90
C VAL A 95 1.98 -12.77 -0.91
N PRO A 96 2.92 -13.73 -0.96
CA PRO A 96 4.00 -13.83 -1.93
C PRO A 96 3.49 -14.19 -3.32
N GLY A 97 4.14 -13.66 -4.35
CA GLY A 97 3.85 -13.99 -5.72
C GLY A 97 4.57 -15.29 -6.16
N ASN A 98 5.06 -15.29 -7.38
CA ASN A 98 5.68 -16.47 -8.00
C ASN A 98 6.96 -16.98 -7.31
N TYR A 99 7.61 -16.16 -6.50
CA TYR A 99 8.93 -16.47 -5.92
C TYR A 99 8.92 -16.88 -4.44
N ASP A 100 7.73 -16.97 -3.82
CA ASP A 100 7.61 -17.27 -2.38
C ASP A 100 8.43 -16.27 -1.53
N SER A 101 8.49 -15.03 -1.99
CA SER A 101 9.21 -13.91 -1.38
C SER A 101 8.24 -12.81 -0.95
N TYR A 102 8.62 -12.06 0.08
CA TYR A 102 7.88 -10.87 0.53
C TYR A 102 8.63 -9.57 0.22
N ASP A 103 9.75 -9.67 -0.50
CA ASP A 103 10.56 -8.54 -0.92
C ASP A 103 10.07 -7.96 -2.26
N GLY A 104 10.60 -6.81 -2.63
CA GLY A 104 10.35 -6.19 -3.92
C GLY A 104 8.90 -5.74 -4.15
N VAL A 105 8.19 -5.35 -3.09
CA VAL A 105 6.76 -5.00 -3.14
C VAL A 105 6.56 -3.50 -3.18
N ALA A 106 5.73 -3.05 -4.13
CA ALA A 106 5.20 -1.68 -4.17
C ALA A 106 3.67 -1.75 -4.05
N VAL A 107 3.10 -0.92 -3.17
CA VAL A 107 1.67 -0.93 -2.86
C VAL A 107 1.10 0.47 -2.92
N GLU A 108 -0.07 0.60 -3.58
CA GLU A 108 -0.94 1.77 -3.48
C GLU A 108 -2.24 1.40 -2.79
N ILE A 109 -2.66 2.21 -1.81
CA ILE A 109 -3.93 2.01 -1.10
C ILE A 109 -4.73 3.31 -1.17
N VAL A 110 -5.92 3.24 -1.77
CA VAL A 110 -6.80 4.41 -1.92
C VAL A 110 -8.12 4.20 -1.20
N THR A 111 -8.57 5.22 -0.47
CA THR A 111 -9.86 5.20 0.21
C THR A 111 -10.43 6.60 0.39
N TYR A 112 -11.63 6.68 0.93
CA TYR A 112 -12.27 7.91 1.38
C TYR A 112 -12.60 7.81 2.86
N VAL A 113 -12.18 8.81 3.64
CA VAL A 113 -12.39 8.83 5.09
C VAL A 113 -13.23 10.06 5.47
N ASP A 114 -14.23 9.82 6.31
CA ASP A 114 -15.02 10.88 6.91
C ASP A 114 -14.31 11.38 8.18
N PHE A 115 -13.71 12.56 8.09
CA PHE A 115 -13.00 13.18 9.20
C PHE A 115 -13.86 14.21 9.92
N PRO A 116 -13.90 14.20 11.26
CA PRO A 116 -14.42 15.32 12.02
C PRO A 116 -13.49 16.54 11.92
N ALA A 117 -14.01 17.73 12.09
CA ALA A 117 -13.18 18.91 12.24
C ALA A 117 -12.39 18.86 13.56
N GLY A 118 -11.16 19.39 13.53
CA GLY A 118 -10.29 19.50 14.70
C GLY A 118 -8.91 18.89 14.49
N LEU A 119 -8.15 18.88 15.55
CA LEU A 119 -6.81 18.31 15.57
C LEU A 119 -6.89 16.81 15.81
N LEU A 120 -6.44 16.02 14.83
CA LEU A 120 -6.45 14.57 14.87
C LEU A 120 -5.03 14.06 14.98
N THR A 121 -4.84 12.99 15.76
CA THR A 121 -3.61 12.20 15.73
C THR A 121 -3.84 10.98 14.86
N MET A 122 -3.00 10.79 13.86
CA MET A 122 -2.98 9.61 13.02
C MET A 122 -1.65 8.88 13.18
N GLY A 123 -1.61 7.62 12.74
CA GLY A 123 -0.40 6.83 12.75
C GLY A 123 -0.43 5.75 11.68
N VAL A 124 0.76 5.40 11.21
CA VAL A 124 1.02 4.27 10.33
C VAL A 124 2.10 3.41 10.96
N ASN A 125 1.82 2.11 11.11
CA ASN A 125 2.84 1.12 11.40
C ASN A 125 3.28 0.52 10.07
N SER A 126 4.55 0.58 9.76
CA SER A 126 5.07 0.05 8.51
C SER A 126 6.46 -0.54 8.63
N ASP A 127 6.72 -1.47 7.76
CA ASP A 127 7.97 -2.06 7.35
C ASP A 127 7.88 -2.15 5.80
N ASP A 128 8.59 -1.42 4.98
CA ASP A 128 9.56 -0.36 5.22
C ASP A 128 8.92 1.06 5.24
N GLY A 129 9.23 1.86 4.20
CA GLY A 129 8.76 3.22 4.03
C GLY A 129 7.28 3.34 3.65
N PHE A 130 6.68 4.47 3.97
CA PHE A 130 5.33 4.84 3.53
C PHE A 130 5.22 6.34 3.29
N GLU A 131 4.24 6.72 2.49
CA GLU A 131 3.73 8.09 2.40
C GLU A 131 2.21 8.04 2.47
N LEU A 132 1.61 8.91 3.27
CA LEU A 132 0.16 9.13 3.32
C LEU A 132 -0.15 10.50 2.78
N GLU A 133 -0.95 10.54 1.73
CA GLU A 133 -1.43 11.77 1.11
C GLU A 133 -2.92 11.97 1.35
N ILE A 134 -3.32 13.24 1.48
CA ILE A 134 -4.72 13.69 1.48
C ILE A 134 -4.94 14.49 0.20
N GLY A 135 -5.75 13.93 -0.69
CA GLY A 135 -6.01 14.44 -2.02
C GLY A 135 -6.23 13.30 -3.00
N HIS A 136 -6.76 13.62 -4.18
CA HIS A 136 -6.80 12.66 -5.27
C HIS A 136 -5.41 12.50 -5.88
N ILE A 137 -5.14 11.33 -6.45
CA ILE A 137 -3.98 11.13 -7.31
C ILE A 137 -3.99 12.21 -8.41
N ASP A 138 -2.83 12.75 -8.71
CA ASP A 138 -2.64 13.86 -9.66
C ASP A 138 -3.26 15.21 -9.24
N ASP A 139 -3.80 15.36 -8.05
CA ASP A 139 -4.20 16.68 -7.54
C ASP A 139 -2.96 17.43 -7.04
N PRO A 140 -2.57 18.54 -7.70
CA PRO A 140 -1.39 19.31 -7.28
C PRO A 140 -1.55 19.96 -5.89
N ARG A 141 -2.74 19.84 -5.29
CA ARG A 141 -3.04 20.30 -3.92
C ARG A 141 -3.06 19.17 -2.91
N ALA A 142 -2.80 17.93 -3.34
CA ALA A 142 -2.62 16.82 -2.42
C ALA A 142 -1.50 17.14 -1.42
N MET A 143 -1.72 16.80 -0.17
CA MET A 143 -0.80 17.12 0.91
C MET A 143 -0.28 15.85 1.55
N VAL A 144 1.02 15.74 1.70
CA VAL A 144 1.63 14.68 2.51
C VAL A 144 1.28 14.94 3.98
N ALA A 145 0.50 14.04 4.57
CA ALA A 145 0.11 14.08 5.97
C ALA A 145 1.11 13.36 6.87
N GLY A 146 1.64 12.23 6.40
CA GLY A 146 2.63 11.44 7.13
C GLY A 146 3.57 10.68 6.18
N LYS A 147 4.81 10.50 6.61
CA LYS A 147 5.84 9.88 5.78
C LYS A 147 6.96 9.28 6.61
N PHE A 148 7.43 8.13 6.19
CA PHE A 148 8.75 7.60 6.55
C PHE A 148 9.43 7.12 5.27
N GLN A 149 10.71 7.42 5.10
CA GLN A 149 11.47 7.07 3.91
C GLN A 149 12.68 6.21 4.27
N GLY A 150 12.84 5.11 3.58
CA GLY A 150 13.94 4.16 3.77
C GLY A 150 13.51 2.86 4.45
N GLY A 151 14.48 1.96 4.63
CA GLY A 151 14.28 0.68 5.28
C GLY A 151 14.17 0.80 6.79
N ARG A 152 13.24 0.03 7.38
CA ARG A 152 13.12 -0.17 8.83
C ARG A 152 12.36 -1.47 9.11
N GLY A 153 12.53 -2.04 10.31
CA GLY A 153 11.57 -3.03 10.81
C GLY A 153 10.26 -2.36 11.21
N SER A 154 9.20 -3.15 11.37
CA SER A 154 7.86 -2.66 11.72
C SER A 154 7.87 -1.69 12.90
N ALA A 155 7.47 -0.46 12.64
CA ALA A 155 7.49 0.62 13.63
C ALA A 155 6.41 1.67 13.37
N ASP A 156 5.99 2.32 14.44
CA ASP A 156 4.99 3.39 14.39
C ASP A 156 5.58 4.72 13.94
N THR A 157 4.83 5.41 13.09
CA THR A 157 5.02 6.83 12.82
C THR A 157 3.71 7.55 13.10
N THR A 158 3.71 8.45 14.07
CA THR A 158 2.54 9.26 14.41
C THR A 158 2.71 10.70 13.93
N PHE A 159 1.61 11.30 13.51
CA PHE A 159 1.58 12.69 13.02
C PHE A 159 0.25 13.36 13.38
N LEU A 160 0.28 14.69 13.42
CA LEU A 160 -0.89 15.51 13.69
C LEU A 160 -1.46 16.09 12.39
N MET A 161 -2.77 16.12 12.31
CA MET A 161 -3.51 16.64 11.18
C MET A 161 -4.58 17.61 11.67
N ASP A 162 -4.58 18.84 11.15
CA ASP A 162 -5.61 19.84 11.44
C ASP A 162 -6.68 19.83 10.35
N VAL A 163 -7.82 19.24 10.65
CA VAL A 163 -8.98 19.19 9.76
C VAL A 163 -9.86 20.40 10.03
N ARG A 164 -9.83 21.38 9.15
CA ARG A 164 -10.60 22.62 9.30
C ARG A 164 -12.10 22.40 9.17
N ASP A 165 -12.50 21.65 8.17
CA ASP A 165 -13.89 21.36 7.86
C ASP A 165 -14.14 19.85 7.94
N ALA A 166 -15.16 19.45 8.71
CA ALA A 166 -15.58 18.05 8.73
C ALA A 166 -16.08 17.61 7.35
N GLY A 167 -15.74 16.40 6.91
CA GLY A 167 -16.14 15.91 5.61
C GLY A 167 -15.39 14.67 5.15
N ILE A 168 -15.69 14.28 3.91
CA ILE A 168 -15.08 13.10 3.27
C ILE A 168 -13.85 13.53 2.47
N TYR A 169 -12.73 12.95 2.81
CA TYR A 169 -11.43 13.24 2.22
C TYR A 169 -10.87 12.00 1.52
N PRO A 170 -10.36 12.14 0.29
CA PRO A 170 -9.60 11.07 -0.35
C PRO A 170 -8.25 10.91 0.34
N LEU A 171 -7.87 9.65 0.60
CA LEU A 171 -6.56 9.26 1.13
C LEU A 171 -5.89 8.29 0.16
N ARG A 172 -4.61 8.51 -0.02
CA ARG A 172 -3.72 7.61 -0.74
C ARG A 172 -2.53 7.23 0.14
#